data_7c796a51c08deb5ec1c02c0ae2abc20c
#
_entry.id   7c796a51c08deb5ec1c02c0ae2abc20c
#
_cell.length_a   1.000
_cell.length_b   1.000
_cell.length_c   1.000
_cell.angle_alpha   90.00
_cell.angle_beta   90.00
_cell.angle_gamma   90.00
#
_symmetry.space_group_name_H-M   'P 1'
#
loop_
_entity.id
_entity.type
_entity.pdbx_description
1 polymer ?
#
loop_
_entity_poly.entity_id
_entity_poly.type
_entity_poly.pdbx_seq_one_letter_code
_entity_poly.pdbx_strand_id
1 'polypeptide(L)'
;MANLEFSLDLPAQPSQLMKLFEDYENLPKYLPDQLKSVRIIEKNETETKTEETIVFSTLIKKEIIQQALHKKISDNKLNTEIISGPAKGTMIYIIFETNNSGSKIIIETDLKLILKAKIFLPLIKKFYKTVLTAVFYKMNNMIES
;
A
#
# COMPACT_ATOMS: atom_id res chain seq x y z
N MET A 1 -13.28 11.82 8.21
CA MET A 1 -11.95 11.46 7.69
C MET A 1 -11.12 10.79 8.77
N ALA A 2 -10.39 9.76 8.42
CA ALA A 2 -9.59 9.02 9.38
C ALA A 2 -8.15 8.96 8.88
N ASN A 3 -7.24 9.56 9.62
CA ASN A 3 -5.83 9.61 9.27
C ASN A 3 -5.05 8.49 9.93
N LEU A 4 -4.14 7.91 9.18
CA LEU A 4 -3.19 6.93 9.65
C LEU A 4 -1.81 7.36 9.16
N GLU A 5 -0.91 7.68 10.10
CA GLU A 5 0.46 8.05 9.77
C GLU A 5 1.44 7.19 10.55
N PHE A 6 2.44 6.69 9.87
CA PHE A 6 3.54 5.95 10.51
C PHE A 6 4.76 5.97 9.62
N SER A 7 5.90 5.62 10.19
CA SER A 7 7.15 5.52 9.43
C SER A 7 7.92 4.27 9.79
N LEU A 8 8.77 3.85 8.85
CA LEU A 8 9.62 2.67 9.00
C LEU A 8 11.05 3.07 8.67
N ASP A 9 12.00 2.59 9.46
CA ASP A 9 13.43 2.72 9.17
C ASP A 9 13.95 1.38 8.68
N LEU A 10 14.51 1.36 7.47
CA LEU A 10 14.95 0.14 6.81
C LEU A 10 16.38 0.31 6.26
N PRO A 11 17.22 -0.74 6.32
CA PRO A 11 18.59 -0.66 5.81
C PRO A 11 18.71 -0.46 4.30
N ALA A 12 17.75 -0.94 3.51
CA ALA A 12 17.80 -0.83 2.05
C ALA A 12 17.70 0.63 1.58
N GLN A 13 18.18 0.91 0.40
CA GLN A 13 18.15 2.26 -0.18
C GLN A 13 16.75 2.64 -0.65
N PRO A 14 16.36 3.93 -0.54
CA PRO A 14 15.02 4.36 -0.93
C PRO A 14 14.64 4.02 -2.37
N SER A 15 15.57 4.20 -3.31
CA SER A 15 15.32 3.93 -4.72
C SER A 15 15.03 2.46 -5.01
N GLN A 16 15.68 1.56 -4.27
CA GLN A 16 15.45 0.12 -4.41
C GLN A 16 14.08 -0.27 -3.87
N LEU A 17 13.70 0.25 -2.70
CA LEU A 17 12.39 0.00 -2.11
C LEU A 17 11.28 0.56 -2.98
N MET A 18 11.45 1.77 -3.48
CA MET A 18 10.45 2.41 -4.36
C MET A 18 10.24 1.61 -5.64
N LYS A 19 11.32 1.15 -6.24
CA LYS A 19 11.27 0.35 -7.47
C LYS A 19 10.49 -0.95 -7.26
N LEU A 20 10.73 -1.64 -6.14
CA LEU A 20 10.00 -2.86 -5.82
C LEU A 20 8.53 -2.59 -5.54
N PHE A 21 8.22 -1.48 -4.87
CA PHE A 21 6.82 -1.11 -4.59
C PHE A 21 6.05 -0.75 -5.87
N GLU A 22 6.70 -0.12 -6.82
CA GLU A 22 6.08 0.23 -8.11
C GLU A 22 5.80 -0.98 -9.00
N ASP A 23 6.38 -2.12 -8.70
CA ASP A 23 6.12 -3.38 -9.39
C ASP A 23 4.83 -4.01 -8.83
N TYR A 24 3.71 -3.35 -9.09
CA TYR A 24 2.43 -3.62 -8.45
C TYR A 24 1.94 -5.07 -8.62
N GLU A 25 2.10 -5.66 -9.78
CA GLU A 25 1.63 -7.03 -10.03
C GLU A 25 2.37 -8.09 -9.21
N ASN A 26 3.56 -7.76 -8.72
CA ASN A 26 4.36 -8.65 -7.89
C ASN A 26 4.19 -8.42 -6.39
N LEU A 27 3.43 -7.40 -5.97
CA LEU A 27 3.18 -7.14 -4.55
C LEU A 27 2.56 -8.34 -3.81
N PRO A 28 1.67 -9.13 -4.41
CA PRO A 28 1.08 -10.28 -3.71
C PRO A 28 2.10 -11.30 -3.20
N LYS A 29 3.28 -11.40 -3.82
CA LYS A 29 4.30 -12.36 -3.36
C LYS A 29 4.81 -12.07 -1.95
N TYR A 30 4.70 -10.81 -1.50
CA TYR A 30 5.13 -10.43 -0.14
C TYR A 30 4.09 -10.80 0.91
N LEU A 31 2.79 -10.75 0.58
CA LEU A 31 1.71 -11.06 1.51
C LEU A 31 0.57 -11.77 0.77
N PRO A 32 0.77 -13.03 0.32
CA PRO A 32 -0.22 -13.71 -0.50
C PRO A 32 -1.55 -13.98 0.20
N ASP A 33 -1.55 -14.04 1.54
CA ASP A 33 -2.78 -14.31 2.28
C ASP A 33 -3.69 -13.09 2.38
N GLN A 34 -3.13 -11.89 2.40
CA GLN A 34 -3.87 -10.63 2.53
C GLN A 34 -4.06 -9.94 1.18
N LEU A 35 -3.06 -9.97 0.32
CA LEU A 35 -3.12 -9.40 -1.01
C LEU A 35 -3.05 -10.54 -2.02
N LYS A 36 -4.22 -11.00 -2.44
CA LYS A 36 -4.34 -12.22 -3.24
C LYS A 36 -3.90 -12.03 -4.68
N SER A 37 -4.26 -10.89 -5.28
CA SER A 37 -3.85 -10.57 -6.64
C SER A 37 -3.85 -9.07 -6.87
N VAL A 38 -2.98 -8.63 -7.77
CA VAL A 38 -2.95 -7.28 -8.31
C VAL A 38 -2.78 -7.39 -9.82
N ARG A 39 -3.70 -6.82 -10.58
CA ARG A 39 -3.68 -6.86 -12.03
C ARG A 39 -3.66 -5.43 -12.58
N ILE A 40 -2.73 -5.13 -13.46
CA ILE A 40 -2.68 -3.83 -14.13
C ILE A 40 -3.77 -3.78 -15.20
N ILE A 41 -4.69 -2.80 -15.09
CA ILE A 41 -5.77 -2.58 -16.04
C ILE A 41 -5.34 -1.60 -17.13
N GLU A 42 -4.71 -0.50 -16.70
CA GLU A 42 -4.21 0.54 -17.60
C GLU A 42 -2.90 1.07 -17.04
N LYS A 43 -2.00 1.43 -17.94
CA LYS A 43 -0.72 2.01 -17.55
C LYS A 43 -0.27 3.02 -18.60
N ASN A 44 0.11 4.22 -18.15
CA ASN A 44 0.80 5.20 -18.99
C ASN A 44 2.05 5.68 -18.24
N GLU A 45 2.71 6.73 -18.74
CA GLU A 45 3.99 7.19 -18.20
C GLU A 45 3.89 7.70 -16.76
N THR A 46 2.74 8.23 -16.35
CA THR A 46 2.57 8.89 -15.05
C THR A 46 1.65 8.15 -14.10
N GLU A 47 0.81 7.25 -14.59
CA GLU A 47 -0.23 6.60 -13.82
C GLU A 47 -0.32 5.11 -14.12
N THR A 48 -0.65 4.33 -13.10
CA THR A 48 -0.95 2.90 -13.23
C THR A 48 -2.26 2.63 -12.52
N LYS A 49 -3.22 2.03 -13.23
CA LYS A 49 -4.49 1.62 -12.65
C LYS A 49 -4.48 0.12 -12.45
N THR A 50 -4.77 -0.32 -11.23
CA THR A 50 -4.77 -1.74 -10.87
C THR A 50 -6.15 -2.17 -10.38
N GLU A 51 -6.41 -3.48 -10.51
CA GLU A 51 -7.49 -4.16 -9.81
C GLU A 51 -6.87 -5.08 -8.79
N GLU A 52 -7.30 -4.96 -7.54
CA GLU A 52 -6.70 -5.65 -6.41
C GLU A 52 -7.74 -6.52 -5.71
N THR A 53 -7.36 -7.75 -5.37
CA THR A 53 -8.17 -8.63 -4.53
C THR A 53 -7.52 -8.71 -3.17
N ILE A 54 -8.23 -8.21 -2.15
CA ILE A 54 -7.75 -8.12 -0.78
C ILE A 54 -8.57 -9.05 0.10
N VAL A 55 -7.93 -9.73 1.03
CA VAL A 55 -8.59 -10.62 1.99
C VAL A 55 -8.50 -10.02 3.39
N PHE A 56 -9.66 -9.71 3.96
CA PHE A 56 -9.76 -9.37 5.38
C PHE A 56 -10.02 -10.64 6.18
N SER A 57 -9.04 -11.06 6.96
CA SER A 57 -9.10 -12.35 7.66
C SER A 57 -9.48 -12.28 9.14
N THR A 58 -9.77 -11.07 9.67
CA THR A 58 -9.87 -10.88 11.12
C THR A 58 -11.20 -11.31 11.75
N LEU A 59 -12.32 -11.10 11.11
CA LEU A 59 -13.64 -11.50 11.63
C LEU A 59 -14.46 -12.24 10.58
N ILE A 60 -14.25 -11.90 9.32
CA ILE A 60 -14.95 -12.50 8.19
C ILE A 60 -13.92 -12.68 7.10
N LYS A 61 -13.66 -13.90 6.70
CA LYS A 61 -12.82 -14.14 5.51
C LYS A 61 -13.56 -13.64 4.29
N LYS A 62 -13.44 -12.36 4.02
CA LYS A 62 -14.12 -11.72 2.90
C LYS A 62 -13.10 -11.22 1.90
N GLU A 63 -13.25 -11.63 0.66
CA GLU A 63 -12.50 -11.05 -0.44
C GLU A 63 -13.15 -9.73 -0.86
N ILE A 64 -12.33 -8.71 -1.01
CA ILE A 64 -12.74 -7.41 -1.52
C ILE A 64 -11.99 -7.15 -2.81
N ILE A 65 -12.73 -6.82 -3.86
CA ILE A 65 -12.15 -6.40 -5.13
C ILE A 65 -12.26 -4.89 -5.20
N GLN A 66 -11.13 -4.23 -5.42
CA GLN A 66 -11.09 -2.78 -5.55
C GLN A 66 -10.19 -2.37 -6.70
N GLN A 67 -10.40 -1.17 -7.19
CA GLN A 67 -9.50 -0.56 -8.16
C GLN A 67 -8.72 0.58 -7.50
N ALA A 68 -7.47 0.73 -7.88
CA ALA A 68 -6.60 1.75 -7.36
C ALA A 68 -5.89 2.46 -8.51
N LEU A 69 -5.66 3.76 -8.33
CA LEU A 69 -4.91 4.58 -9.26
C LEU A 69 -3.62 5.01 -8.57
N HIS A 70 -2.49 4.57 -9.12
CA HIS A 70 -1.16 4.85 -8.59
C HIS A 70 -0.47 5.91 -9.42
N LYS A 71 0.08 6.93 -8.76
CA LYS A 71 0.79 8.03 -9.41
C LYS A 71 2.16 8.22 -8.78
N LYS A 72 3.15 8.49 -9.60
CA LYS A 72 4.46 8.94 -9.13
C LYS A 72 4.44 10.46 -9.05
N ILE A 73 4.43 10.99 -7.83
CA ILE A 73 4.32 12.43 -7.58
C ILE A 73 5.69 13.11 -7.79
N SER A 74 6.76 12.45 -7.36
CA SER A 74 8.13 12.93 -7.51
C SER A 74 9.08 11.73 -7.49
N ASP A 75 10.38 11.98 -7.54
CA ASP A 75 11.39 10.92 -7.53
C ASP A 75 11.38 10.08 -6.25
N ASN A 76 10.74 10.57 -5.19
CA ASN A 76 10.70 9.87 -3.90
C ASN A 76 9.29 9.80 -3.28
N LYS A 77 8.25 10.07 -4.06
CA LYS A 77 6.89 10.08 -3.50
C LYS A 77 5.90 9.43 -4.45
N LEU A 78 5.15 8.47 -3.91
CA LEU A 78 4.05 7.79 -4.59
C LEU A 78 2.73 8.15 -3.96
N ASN A 79 1.67 8.17 -4.76
CA ASN A 79 0.30 8.32 -4.30
C ASN A 79 -0.55 7.19 -4.86
N THR A 80 -1.41 6.65 -4.02
CA THR A 80 -2.42 5.68 -4.42
C THR A 80 -3.79 6.20 -3.99
N GLU A 81 -4.72 6.26 -4.92
CA GLU A 81 -6.12 6.55 -4.65
C GLU A 81 -6.95 5.30 -4.89
N ILE A 82 -7.76 4.92 -3.90
CA ILE A 82 -8.71 3.83 -4.06
C ILE A 82 -9.94 4.39 -4.78
N ILE A 83 -10.23 3.90 -5.97
CA ILE A 83 -11.26 4.48 -6.85
C ILE A 83 -12.55 3.68 -6.91
N SER A 84 -12.57 2.49 -6.30
CA SER A 84 -13.80 1.68 -6.18
C SER A 84 -13.74 0.81 -4.92
N GLY A 85 -14.87 0.26 -4.52
CA GLY A 85 -14.97 -0.62 -3.37
C GLY A 85 -15.29 0.10 -2.06
N PRO A 86 -15.24 -0.62 -0.92
CA PRO A 86 -15.65 -0.07 0.39
C PRO A 86 -14.79 1.09 0.88
N ALA A 87 -13.55 1.19 0.40
CA ALA A 87 -12.62 2.25 0.79
C ALA A 87 -12.45 3.32 -0.29
N LYS A 88 -13.42 3.44 -1.20
CA LYS A 88 -13.36 4.43 -2.28
C LYS A 88 -13.12 5.83 -1.74
N GLY A 89 -12.15 6.53 -2.32
CA GLY A 89 -11.73 7.86 -1.92
C GLY A 89 -10.55 7.89 -0.97
N THR A 90 -10.12 6.74 -0.46
CA THR A 90 -8.91 6.63 0.36
C THR A 90 -7.69 7.06 -0.45
N MET A 91 -6.84 7.90 0.17
CA MET A 91 -5.59 8.38 -0.41
C MET A 91 -4.43 7.88 0.44
N ILE A 92 -3.44 7.29 -0.22
CA ILE A 92 -2.23 6.80 0.43
C ILE A 92 -1.03 7.51 -0.19
N TYR A 93 -0.20 8.16 0.64
CA TYR A 93 1.05 8.75 0.22
C TYR A 93 2.20 7.99 0.86
N ILE A 94 3.19 7.64 0.05
CA ILE A 94 4.39 6.96 0.52
C ILE A 94 5.59 7.79 0.10
N ILE A 95 6.37 8.23 1.09
CA ILE A 95 7.55 9.07 0.89
C ILE A 95 8.78 8.25 1.22
N PHE A 96 9.73 8.21 0.29
CA PHE A 96 10.95 7.42 0.40
C PHE A 96 12.13 8.38 0.64
N GLU A 97 12.56 8.50 1.89
CA GLU A 97 13.66 9.38 2.28
C GLU A 97 14.90 8.59 2.66
N THR A 98 16.06 9.21 2.50
CA THR A 98 17.30 8.66 3.05
C THR A 98 17.38 8.97 4.55
N ASN A 99 17.96 8.04 5.31
CA ASN A 99 18.36 8.28 6.68
C ASN A 99 19.86 7.93 6.82
N ASN A 100 20.41 7.95 8.04
CA ASN A 100 21.83 7.74 8.26
C ASN A 100 22.35 6.38 7.79
N SER A 101 21.49 5.36 7.71
CA SER A 101 21.91 3.98 7.42
C SER A 101 21.07 3.29 6.35
N GLY A 102 20.19 4.01 5.67
CA GLY A 102 19.32 3.42 4.65
C GLY A 102 18.16 4.32 4.30
N SER A 103 16.95 3.89 4.63
CA SER A 103 15.71 4.60 4.27
C SER A 103 14.83 4.88 5.46
N LYS A 104 14.12 5.99 5.38
CA LYS A 104 12.94 6.26 6.18
C LYS A 104 11.74 6.29 5.25
N ILE A 105 10.82 5.36 5.44
CA ILE A 105 9.60 5.27 4.65
C ILE A 105 8.47 5.89 5.47
N ILE A 106 7.90 6.98 4.96
CA ILE A 106 6.82 7.70 5.62
C ILE A 106 5.53 7.37 4.90
N ILE A 107 4.54 6.86 5.63
CA ILE A 107 3.25 6.47 5.07
C ILE A 107 2.17 7.32 5.69
N GLU A 108 1.44 8.05 4.85
CA GLU A 108 0.34 8.91 5.24
C GLU A 108 -0.92 8.42 4.53
N THR A 109 -1.94 8.04 5.28
CA THR A 109 -3.18 7.53 4.72
C THR A 109 -4.36 8.34 5.22
N ASP A 110 -5.17 8.85 4.29
CA ASP A 110 -6.48 9.44 4.58
C ASP A 110 -7.54 8.41 4.22
N LEU A 111 -7.99 7.66 5.23
CA LEU A 111 -8.97 6.59 5.06
C LEU A 111 -10.37 7.14 4.90
N LYS A 112 -11.02 6.73 3.82
CA LYS A 112 -12.45 6.99 3.58
C LYS A 112 -13.16 5.66 3.40
N LEU A 113 -14.23 5.47 4.14
CA LEU A 113 -14.99 4.23 4.10
C LEU A 113 -16.45 4.56 3.79
N ILE A 114 -17.11 3.67 3.04
CA ILE A 114 -18.56 3.75 2.88
C ILE A 114 -19.22 3.57 4.26
N LEU A 115 -20.44 4.09 4.41
CA LEU A 115 -21.10 4.17 5.71
C LEU A 115 -21.13 2.84 6.47
N LYS A 116 -21.50 1.74 5.81
CA LYS A 116 -21.58 0.43 6.45
C LYS A 116 -20.23 -0.19 6.80
N ALA A 117 -19.15 0.34 6.25
CA ALA A 117 -17.80 -0.13 6.59
C ALA A 117 -17.17 0.65 7.75
N LYS A 118 -17.75 1.80 8.13
CA LYS A 118 -17.17 2.68 9.17
C LYS A 118 -17.09 2.03 10.55
N ILE A 119 -17.98 1.11 10.85
CA ILE A 119 -17.95 0.37 12.12
C ILE A 119 -16.65 -0.43 12.28
N PHE A 120 -16.01 -0.80 11.16
CA PHE A 120 -14.77 -1.58 11.17
C PHE A 120 -13.51 -0.71 11.09
N LEU A 121 -13.65 0.63 11.21
CA LEU A 121 -12.53 1.55 11.03
C LEU A 121 -11.27 1.18 11.82
N PRO A 122 -11.34 0.84 13.14
CA PRO A 122 -10.12 0.48 13.87
C PRO A 122 -9.42 -0.75 13.29
N LEU A 123 -10.19 -1.75 12.85
CA LEU A 123 -9.65 -2.97 12.24
C LEU A 123 -9.03 -2.68 10.87
N ILE A 124 -9.64 -1.80 10.08
CA ILE A 124 -9.16 -1.41 8.76
C ILE A 124 -7.86 -0.61 8.89
N LYS A 125 -7.77 0.33 9.84
CA LYS A 125 -6.52 1.04 10.14
C LYS A 125 -5.40 0.08 10.49
N LYS A 126 -5.69 -0.88 11.37
CA LYS A 126 -4.70 -1.90 11.76
C LYS A 126 -4.28 -2.75 10.56
N PHE A 127 -5.23 -3.09 9.70
CA PHE A 127 -4.96 -3.86 8.48
C PHE A 127 -3.97 -3.13 7.57
N TYR A 128 -4.24 -1.86 7.24
CA TYR A 128 -3.36 -1.06 6.38
C TYR A 128 -1.96 -0.95 6.97
N LYS A 129 -1.86 -0.65 8.26
CA LYS A 129 -0.55 -0.54 8.93
C LYS A 129 0.21 -1.85 8.90
N THR A 130 -0.46 -2.95 9.24
CA THR A 130 0.15 -4.28 9.29
C THR A 130 0.62 -4.72 7.89
N VAL A 131 -0.24 -4.57 6.89
CA VAL A 131 0.06 -5.01 5.52
C VAL A 131 1.22 -4.21 4.94
N LEU A 132 1.16 -2.88 5.01
CA LEU A 132 2.22 -2.03 4.46
C LEU A 132 3.55 -2.25 5.18
N THR A 133 3.52 -2.35 6.50
CA THR A 133 4.72 -2.64 7.29
C THR A 133 5.35 -3.97 6.84
N ALA A 134 4.54 -5.01 6.75
CA ALA A 134 5.05 -6.33 6.37
C ALA A 134 5.59 -6.37 4.94
N VAL A 135 4.92 -5.69 4.00
CA VAL A 135 5.39 -5.61 2.61
C VAL A 135 6.77 -4.97 2.56
N PHE A 136 6.96 -3.83 3.23
CA PHE A 136 8.25 -3.15 3.22
C PHE A 136 9.36 -3.93 3.91
N TYR A 137 9.08 -4.58 5.03
CA TYR A 137 10.07 -5.44 5.68
C TYR A 137 10.48 -6.60 4.80
N LYS A 138 9.54 -7.23 4.12
CA LYS A 138 9.86 -8.35 3.21
C LYS A 138 10.62 -7.90 1.97
N MET A 139 10.28 -6.72 1.42
CA MET A 139 11.06 -6.11 0.34
C MET A 139 12.50 -5.85 0.78
N ASN A 140 12.67 -5.28 1.97
CA ASN A 140 13.98 -5.02 2.53
C ASN A 140 14.80 -6.30 2.66
N ASN A 141 14.19 -7.36 3.20
CA ASN A 141 14.85 -8.64 3.35
C ASN A 141 15.28 -9.23 1.99
N MET A 142 14.49 -9.05 0.96
CA MET A 142 14.83 -9.51 -0.38
C MET A 142 16.02 -8.74 -0.95
N ILE A 143 16.08 -7.43 -0.73
CA ILE A 143 17.20 -6.60 -1.20
C ILE A 143 18.50 -6.95 -0.45
N GLU A 144 18.42 -7.18 0.85
CA GLU A 144 19.58 -7.45 1.71
C GLU A 144 20.08 -8.90 1.62
N SER A 145 19.32 -9.79 1.01
CA SER A 145 19.70 -11.20 0.89
C SER A 145 20.73 -11.46 -0.21
#